data_9dc1ad89c038eabee28b334d2c14639b
#
_entry.id   9dc1ad89c038eabee28b334d2c14639b
#
_cell.length_a   1.000
_cell.length_b   1.000
_cell.length_c   1.000
_cell.angle_alpha   90.00
_cell.angle_beta   90.00
_cell.angle_gamma   90.00
#
_symmetry.space_group_name_H-M   'P 1'
#
loop_
_entity.id
_entity.type
_entity.pdbx_description
1 polymer ?
#
loop_
_entity_poly.entity_id
_entity_poly.type
_entity_poly.pdbx_seq_one_letter_code
_entity_poly.pdbx_strand_id
1 'polypeptide(L)'
;MKNSWKRRPEAAHEREVGDATRPTAEDLAASPTRIDVEGLDLFYGDHHALKDVSIKIRDKQITSFIGPSGCGKSTLLRCFNRMNDGIKDCHIEGKIALDGQDILGDYDICRLRQRVGMVF
;
A
#
# COMPACT_ATOMS: atom_id res chain seq x y z
N MET A 1 -36.72 7.45 14.89
CA MET A 1 -35.37 7.76 15.30
C MET A 1 -34.58 8.39 14.18
N LYS A 2 -33.89 9.44 14.46
CA LYS A 2 -33.06 10.12 13.46
C LYS A 2 -31.77 9.38 13.22
N ASN A 3 -31.43 9.28 11.98
CA ASN A 3 -30.12 8.72 11.58
C ASN A 3 -29.07 9.82 11.68
N SER A 4 -28.63 10.11 12.89
CA SER A 4 -27.68 11.19 13.12
C SER A 4 -26.37 10.99 12.36
N TRP A 5 -26.00 9.77 12.09
CA TRP A 5 -24.82 9.46 11.30
C TRP A 5 -24.91 9.96 9.86
N LYS A 6 -26.10 10.10 9.32
CA LYS A 6 -26.29 10.64 7.96
C LYS A 6 -25.98 12.12 7.88
N ARG A 7 -26.01 12.81 8.99
CA ARG A 7 -25.71 14.24 9.03
C ARG A 7 -24.21 14.53 9.10
N ARG A 8 -23.45 13.54 9.54
CA ARG A 8 -22.00 13.71 9.70
C ARG A 8 -21.29 14.08 8.41
N PRO A 9 -21.65 13.52 7.25
CA PRO A 9 -21.00 13.93 6.01
C PRO A 9 -21.17 15.42 5.72
N GLU A 10 -22.33 15.96 6.01
CA GLU A 10 -22.59 17.39 5.81
C GLU A 10 -21.73 18.24 6.76
N ALA A 11 -21.69 17.87 8.03
CA ALA A 11 -20.86 18.55 9.01
C ALA A 11 -19.37 18.45 8.66
N ALA A 12 -18.94 17.29 8.18
CA ALA A 12 -17.58 17.11 7.74
C ALA A 12 -17.25 18.00 6.54
N HIS A 13 -18.19 18.13 5.62
CA HIS A 13 -18.05 19.00 4.46
C HIS A 13 -17.88 20.46 4.87
N GLU A 14 -18.67 20.92 5.81
CA GLU A 14 -18.54 22.27 6.32
C GLU A 14 -17.18 22.53 6.95
N ARG A 15 -16.65 21.57 7.70
CA ARG A 15 -15.32 21.68 8.27
C ARG A 15 -14.23 21.72 7.20
N GLU A 16 -14.43 21.00 6.12
CA GLU A 16 -13.48 21.01 5.01
C GLU A 16 -13.29 22.38 4.41
N VAL A 17 -14.39 23.12 4.28
CA VAL A 17 -14.34 24.48 3.73
C VAL A 17 -13.43 25.38 4.57
N GLY A 18 -13.44 25.20 5.88
CA GLY A 18 -12.67 26.03 6.79
C GLY A 18 -11.27 25.53 7.11
N ASP A 19 -10.90 24.33 6.65
CA ASP A 19 -9.62 23.73 7.01
C ASP A 19 -8.55 24.01 5.96
N ALA A 20 -7.76 25.04 6.21
CA ALA A 20 -6.67 25.41 5.33
C ALA A 20 -5.46 24.46 5.41
N THR A 21 -5.42 23.54 6.39
CA THR A 21 -4.31 22.60 6.54
C THR A 21 -4.50 21.32 5.74
N ARG A 22 -5.69 21.09 5.24
CA ARG A 22 -5.97 19.89 4.44
C ARG A 22 -5.27 20.00 3.09
N PRO A 23 -4.59 18.92 2.65
CA PRO A 23 -3.97 18.93 1.35
C PRO A 23 -5.03 18.96 0.23
N THR A 24 -4.73 19.68 -0.84
CA THR A 24 -5.56 19.69 -2.04
C THR A 24 -5.31 18.44 -2.87
N ALA A 25 -6.17 18.19 -3.87
CA ALA A 25 -5.95 17.10 -4.81
C ALA A 25 -4.61 17.24 -5.55
N GLU A 26 -4.19 18.48 -5.85
CA GLU A 26 -2.91 18.74 -6.49
C GLU A 26 -1.74 18.42 -5.56
N ASP A 27 -1.85 18.79 -4.28
CA ASP A 27 -0.84 18.45 -3.28
C ASP A 27 -0.68 16.94 -3.16
N LEU A 28 -1.79 16.21 -3.14
CA LEU A 28 -1.76 14.75 -3.05
C LEU A 28 -1.12 14.12 -4.28
N ALA A 29 -1.42 14.64 -5.45
CA ALA A 29 -0.85 14.14 -6.71
C ALA A 29 0.65 14.48 -6.83
N ALA A 30 1.08 15.58 -6.23
CA ALA A 30 2.47 16.02 -6.27
C ALA A 30 3.35 15.36 -5.21
N SER A 31 2.77 14.64 -4.24
CA SER A 31 3.55 13.95 -3.20
C SER A 31 4.50 12.93 -3.80
N PRO A 32 5.73 12.84 -3.29
CA PRO A 32 6.69 11.87 -3.82
C PRO A 32 6.21 10.44 -3.58
N THR A 33 6.59 9.55 -4.47
CA THR A 33 6.29 8.13 -4.35
C THR A 33 7.25 7.49 -3.35
N ARG A 34 6.70 6.86 -2.31
CA ARG A 34 7.49 6.12 -1.32
C ARG A 34 7.71 4.68 -1.74
N ILE A 35 6.65 4.02 -2.18
CA ILE A 35 6.72 2.65 -2.67
C ILE A 35 6.20 2.62 -4.10
N ASP A 36 7.00 2.07 -4.99
CA ASP A 36 6.65 1.92 -6.40
C ASP A 36 6.70 0.44 -6.76
N VAL A 37 5.53 -0.12 -7.11
CA VAL A 37 5.39 -1.50 -7.52
C VAL A 37 5.16 -1.54 -9.02
N GLU A 38 5.99 -2.29 -9.73
CA GLU A 38 5.93 -2.41 -11.18
C GLU A 38 5.89 -3.87 -11.62
N GLY A 39 4.80 -4.24 -12.29
CA GLY A 39 4.65 -5.57 -12.90
C GLY A 39 4.87 -6.71 -11.92
N LEU A 40 4.32 -6.61 -10.72
CA LEU A 40 4.56 -7.60 -9.66
C LEU A 40 3.71 -8.83 -9.87
N ASP A 41 4.36 -9.97 -9.96
CA ASP A 41 3.74 -11.28 -9.95
C ASP A 41 4.21 -12.07 -8.74
N LEU A 42 3.30 -12.74 -8.07
CA LEU A 42 3.63 -13.59 -6.94
C LEU A 42 2.93 -14.94 -7.06
N PHE A 43 3.69 -15.98 -6.84
CA PHE A 43 3.23 -17.35 -6.93
C PHE A 43 3.45 -18.08 -5.61
N TYR A 44 2.44 -18.84 -5.18
CA TYR A 44 2.59 -19.85 -4.14
C TYR A 44 2.53 -21.21 -4.82
N GLY A 45 3.69 -21.81 -5.09
CA GLY A 45 3.74 -23.01 -5.93
C GLY A 45 3.14 -22.74 -7.31
N ASP A 46 2.07 -23.43 -7.65
CA ASP A 46 1.37 -23.24 -8.93
C ASP A 46 0.28 -22.17 -8.88
N HIS A 47 0.00 -21.61 -7.70
CA HIS A 47 -1.03 -20.60 -7.56
C HIS A 47 -0.48 -19.20 -7.81
N HIS A 48 -1.01 -18.54 -8.83
CA HIS A 48 -0.64 -17.16 -9.18
C HIS A 48 -1.48 -16.17 -8.34
N ALA A 49 -0.95 -15.77 -7.20
CA ALA A 49 -1.67 -14.95 -6.22
C ALA A 49 -1.76 -13.47 -6.60
N LEU A 50 -0.67 -12.91 -7.13
CA LEU A 50 -0.63 -11.54 -7.63
C LEU A 50 -0.28 -11.55 -9.10
N LYS A 51 -1.05 -10.82 -9.91
CA LYS A 51 -0.92 -10.82 -11.37
C LYS A 51 -0.69 -9.41 -11.87
N ASP A 52 0.51 -9.14 -12.36
CA ASP A 52 0.89 -7.89 -13.01
C ASP A 52 0.41 -6.65 -12.22
N VAL A 53 0.75 -6.61 -10.94
CA VAL A 53 0.34 -5.53 -10.06
C VAL A 53 1.30 -4.35 -10.21
N SER A 54 0.75 -3.19 -10.54
CA SER A 54 1.51 -1.94 -10.60
C SER A 54 0.77 -0.88 -9.80
N ILE A 55 1.43 -0.32 -8.79
CA ILE A 55 0.82 0.64 -7.89
C ILE A 55 1.90 1.55 -7.31
N LYS A 56 1.52 2.79 -7.03
CA LYS A 56 2.39 3.75 -6.36
C LYS A 56 1.76 4.17 -5.04
N ILE A 57 2.53 4.07 -3.98
CA ILE A 57 2.13 4.54 -2.66
C ILE A 57 2.91 5.79 -2.36
N ARG A 58 2.18 6.88 -2.14
CA ARG A 58 2.77 8.19 -2.00
C ARG A 58 3.08 8.51 -0.55
N ASP A 59 4.04 9.41 -0.38
CA ASP A 59 4.49 9.88 0.93
C ASP A 59 3.37 10.62 1.66
N LYS A 60 3.31 10.45 2.97
CA LYS A 60 2.41 11.18 3.89
C LYS A 60 0.93 11.04 3.53
N GLN A 61 0.56 9.92 2.94
CA GLN A 61 -0.82 9.61 2.58
C GLN A 61 -1.22 8.25 3.14
N ILE A 62 -2.51 8.08 3.39
CA ILE A 62 -3.08 6.79 3.73
C ILE A 62 -3.60 6.16 2.45
N THR A 63 -3.07 5.01 2.11
CA THR A 63 -3.51 4.23 0.95
C THR A 63 -4.22 2.98 1.44
N SER A 64 -5.42 2.73 0.97
CA SER A 64 -6.22 1.57 1.36
C SER A 64 -6.41 0.63 0.18
N PHE A 65 -6.29 -0.68 0.46
CA PHE A 65 -6.58 -1.72 -0.52
C PHE A 65 -7.93 -2.33 -0.19
N ILE A 66 -8.85 -2.28 -1.13
CA ILE A 66 -10.22 -2.75 -0.97
C ILE A 66 -10.49 -3.85 -1.98
N GLY A 67 -11.11 -4.93 -1.54
CA GLY A 67 -11.49 -6.03 -2.40
C GLY A 67 -11.97 -7.23 -1.59
N PRO A 68 -12.52 -8.25 -2.26
CA PRO A 68 -13.00 -9.44 -1.58
C PRO A 68 -11.87 -10.25 -0.96
N SER A 69 -12.20 -11.14 -0.04
CA SER A 69 -11.24 -12.08 0.54
C SER A 69 -10.58 -12.91 -0.55
N GLY A 70 -9.28 -13.15 -0.40
CA GLY A 70 -8.53 -13.97 -1.35
C GLY A 70 -8.08 -13.25 -2.62
N CYS A 71 -8.30 -11.93 -2.74
CA CYS A 71 -7.86 -11.18 -3.92
C CYS A 71 -6.39 -10.74 -3.87
N GLY A 72 -5.67 -11.05 -2.80
CA GLY A 72 -4.24 -10.76 -2.70
C GLY A 72 -3.85 -9.52 -1.90
N LYS A 73 -4.79 -8.86 -1.23
CA LYS A 73 -4.50 -7.64 -0.45
C LYS A 73 -3.41 -7.88 0.59
N SER A 74 -3.59 -8.89 1.43
CA SER A 74 -2.63 -9.21 2.49
C SER A 74 -1.31 -9.70 1.90
N THR A 75 -1.36 -10.44 0.82
CA THR A 75 -0.18 -10.92 0.10
C THR A 75 0.66 -9.74 -0.37
N LEU A 76 0.03 -8.74 -0.98
CA LEU A 76 0.73 -7.54 -1.44
C LEU A 76 1.35 -6.78 -0.28
N LEU A 77 0.61 -6.57 0.80
CA LEU A 77 1.12 -5.88 1.98
C LEU A 77 2.36 -6.56 2.56
N ARG A 78 2.35 -7.90 2.62
CA ARG A 78 3.50 -8.65 3.12
C ARG A 78 4.73 -8.55 2.24
N CYS A 79 4.57 -8.20 0.98
CA CYS A 79 5.71 -7.98 0.09
C CYS A 79 6.51 -6.75 0.47
N PHE A 80 5.88 -5.74 1.06
CA PHE A 80 6.55 -4.46 1.35
C PHE A 80 7.60 -4.55 2.45
N ASN A 81 7.52 -5.53 3.32
CA ASN A 81 8.57 -5.81 4.30
C ASN A 81 9.16 -7.22 4.15
N ARG A 82 8.90 -7.85 3.04
CA ARG A 82 9.42 -9.16 2.65
C ARG A 82 9.04 -10.29 3.61
N MET A 83 7.85 -10.19 4.21
CA MET A 83 7.36 -11.28 5.07
C MET A 83 7.06 -12.56 4.29
N ASN A 84 6.82 -12.47 2.99
CA ASN A 84 6.59 -13.64 2.14
C ASN A 84 7.86 -14.46 1.90
N ASP A 85 9.03 -13.93 2.19
CA ASP A 85 10.30 -14.65 2.02
C ASP A 85 10.38 -15.93 2.84
N GLY A 86 9.69 -15.97 3.98
CA GLY A 86 9.66 -17.15 4.84
C GLY A 86 8.66 -18.22 4.41
N ILE A 87 7.88 -17.96 3.37
CA ILE A 87 6.87 -18.90 2.90
C ILE A 87 7.50 -19.83 1.87
N LYS A 88 7.38 -21.13 2.10
CA LYS A 88 7.90 -22.13 1.19
C LYS A 88 7.18 -22.04 -0.16
N ASP A 89 7.93 -22.23 -1.24
CA ASP A 89 7.45 -22.19 -2.61
C ASP A 89 6.84 -20.84 -3.03
N CYS A 90 7.17 -19.76 -2.32
CA CYS A 90 6.79 -18.43 -2.73
C CYS A 90 7.82 -17.88 -3.71
N HIS A 91 7.36 -17.51 -4.89
CA HIS A 91 8.19 -16.92 -5.93
C HIS A 91 7.62 -15.56 -6.34
N ILE A 92 8.49 -14.56 -6.38
CA ILE A 92 8.12 -13.18 -6.69
C ILE A 92 8.90 -12.70 -7.90
N GLU A 93 8.20 -12.15 -8.88
CA GLU A 93 8.76 -11.52 -10.05
C GLU A 93 8.27 -10.08 -10.13
N GLY A 94 9.04 -9.22 -10.76
CA GLY A 94 8.72 -7.81 -10.89
C GLY A 94 9.60 -6.94 -10.02
N LYS A 95 9.13 -5.74 -9.69
CA LYS A 95 9.92 -4.76 -8.97
C LYS A 95 9.09 -4.08 -7.89
N ILE A 96 9.70 -3.94 -6.72
CA ILE A 96 9.20 -3.09 -5.64
C ILE A 96 10.34 -2.18 -5.22
N ALA A 97 10.14 -0.88 -5.34
CA ALA A 97 11.14 0.11 -4.94
C ALA A 97 10.63 0.89 -3.73
N LEU A 98 11.46 1.02 -2.71
CA LEU A 98 11.24 1.88 -1.56
C LEU A 98 12.23 3.04 -1.65
N ASP A 99 11.70 4.25 -1.79
CA ASP A 99 12.52 5.46 -2.00
C ASP A 99 13.52 5.30 -3.13
N GLY A 100 13.09 4.65 -4.22
CA GLY A 100 13.90 4.44 -5.40
C GLY A 100 14.85 3.25 -5.34
N GLN A 101 14.89 2.52 -4.24
CA GLN A 101 15.76 1.34 -4.09
C GLN A 101 14.95 0.05 -4.17
N ASP A 102 15.38 -0.88 -5.00
CA ASP A 102 14.73 -2.18 -5.15
C ASP A 102 14.88 -3.00 -3.86
N ILE A 103 13.76 -3.36 -3.25
CA ILE A 103 13.77 -4.13 -2.01
C ILE A 103 13.74 -5.64 -2.23
N LEU A 104 13.52 -6.11 -3.46
CA LEU A 104 13.50 -7.54 -3.77
C LEU A 104 14.90 -8.10 -4.07
N GLY A 105 15.87 -7.23 -4.29
CA GLY A 105 17.26 -7.63 -4.55
C GLY A 105 18.10 -7.68 -3.27
N ASP A 106 19.23 -6.99 -3.30
CA ASP A 106 20.24 -7.03 -2.24
C ASP A 106 19.95 -6.09 -1.06
N TYR A 107 18.73 -5.66 -0.92
CA TYR A 107 18.36 -4.76 0.18
C TYR A 107 18.45 -5.49 1.53
N ASP A 108 19.06 -4.84 2.53
CA ASP A 108 19.16 -5.39 3.87
C ASP A 108 17.77 -5.54 4.50
N ILE A 109 17.38 -6.78 4.77
CA ILE A 109 16.07 -7.10 5.33
C ILE A 109 15.86 -6.45 6.70
N CYS A 110 16.87 -6.43 7.53
CA CYS A 110 16.78 -5.83 8.86
C CYS A 110 16.52 -4.34 8.75
N ARG A 111 17.22 -3.67 7.85
CA ARG A 111 17.02 -2.25 7.59
C ARG A 111 15.64 -1.97 7.00
N LEU A 112 15.20 -2.83 6.08
CA LEU A 112 13.86 -2.72 5.50
C LEU A 112 12.78 -2.78 6.57
N ARG A 113 12.88 -3.75 7.47
CA ARG A 113 11.88 -3.95 8.53
C ARG A 113 11.92 -2.88 9.62
N GLN A 114 13.01 -2.14 9.73
CA GLN A 114 13.06 -0.93 10.56
C GLN A 114 12.29 0.22 9.93
N ARG A 115 12.24 0.28 8.62
CA ARG A 115 11.59 1.34 7.87
C ARG A 115 10.12 1.04 7.55
N VAL A 116 9.76 -0.22 7.42
CA VAL A 116 8.40 -0.65 7.08
C VAL A 116 7.87 -1.52 8.21
N GLY A 117 7.09 -0.91 9.08
CA GLY A 117 6.41 -1.63 10.14
C GLY A 117 5.13 -2.26 9.64
N MET A 118 4.72 -3.35 10.28
CA MET A 118 3.49 -4.04 9.93
C MET A 118 2.70 -4.37 11.18
N VAL A 119 1.40 -4.10 11.13
CA VAL A 119 0.47 -4.37 12.24
C VAL A 119 -0.53 -5.42 11.78
N PHE A 120 -0.69 -6.45 12.59
CA PHE A 120 -1.61 -7.54 12.34
C PHE A 120 -2.89 -7.41 13.15
#